data_203b2faed1031592f2448e3493f06308
#
_entry.id   203b2faed1031592f2448e3493f06308
#
_cell.length_a   1.000
_cell.length_b   1.000
_cell.length_c   1.000
_cell.angle_alpha   90.00
_cell.angle_beta   90.00
_cell.angle_gamma   90.00
#
_symmetry.space_group_name_H-M   'P 1'
#
loop_
_entity.id
_entity.type
_entity.pdbx_description
1 polymer ?
#
loop_
_entity_poly.entity_id
_entity_poly.type
_entity_poly.pdbx_seq_one_letter_code
_entity_poly.pdbx_strand_id
1 'polypeptide(L)'
;MVVCQGKSVLKGIAIGKIYLYEKQEYVLEQKQVADAEAEVARFEAAKETAIGQLDDLYEKALAEAGEEQAMIFDVHKMMLDDGDYLDAITGLIRSEKVNAEYEVHTTGEQFAAVFASMDDEYMKARSADVKDISGRVIRILAGIGDGSIASEEPVILLADDLTPSETVSLDKSKILAFVTRNGSANSHTAILARSMNIPALVSAAIPKGVNGKYAIIDGFKGILILDPEEEILKEYEKKQQNEKKRQELLQQLKGKPTVTKDGKEIKLYANIGEVK
;
A
#
# COMPACT_ATOMS: atom_id res chain seq x y z
N MET A 1 -23.23 -17.15 -1.10
CA MET A 1 -21.97 -17.13 -0.29
C MET A 1 -20.80 -17.75 -1.06
N VAL A 2 -19.64 -17.10 -1.08
CA VAL A 2 -18.37 -17.61 -1.67
C VAL A 2 -17.27 -17.45 -0.64
N VAL A 3 -16.43 -18.46 -0.47
CA VAL A 3 -15.29 -18.43 0.44
C VAL A 3 -13.99 -18.43 -0.35
N CYS A 4 -13.17 -17.38 -0.15
CA CYS A 4 -11.88 -17.21 -0.80
C CYS A 4 -10.76 -17.43 0.22
N GLN A 5 -9.71 -18.14 -0.18
CA GLN A 5 -8.52 -18.37 0.63
C GLN A 5 -7.49 -17.27 0.36
N GLY A 6 -6.79 -16.85 1.43
CA GLY A 6 -5.66 -15.93 1.38
C GLY A 6 -4.65 -16.27 2.47
N LYS A 7 -3.50 -15.60 2.44
CA LYS A 7 -2.48 -15.71 3.50
C LYS A 7 -2.75 -14.63 4.54
N SER A 8 -2.98 -15.03 5.79
CA SER A 8 -3.18 -14.09 6.90
C SER A 8 -1.88 -13.35 7.23
N VAL A 9 -1.96 -12.03 7.28
CA VAL A 9 -0.88 -11.14 7.73
C VAL A 9 -1.09 -10.74 9.18
N LEU A 10 -2.33 -10.37 9.52
CA LEU A 10 -2.73 -10.03 10.88
C LEU A 10 -4.06 -10.70 11.20
N LYS A 11 -4.10 -11.34 12.36
CA LYS A 11 -5.30 -12.03 12.87
C LYS A 11 -6.33 -11.01 13.33
N GLY A 12 -7.60 -11.32 13.10
CA GLY A 12 -8.74 -10.50 13.50
C GLY A 12 -9.95 -10.81 12.64
N ILE A 13 -11.09 -10.22 12.99
CA ILE A 13 -12.34 -10.33 12.25
C ILE A 13 -12.79 -8.94 11.85
N ALA A 14 -13.03 -8.73 10.57
CA ALA A 14 -13.65 -7.53 10.04
C ALA A 14 -14.89 -7.88 9.23
N ILE A 15 -15.92 -7.06 9.35
CA ILE A 15 -17.21 -7.22 8.68
C ILE A 15 -17.60 -5.90 8.06
N GLY A 16 -17.87 -5.86 6.77
CA GLY A 16 -18.22 -4.63 6.05
C GLY A 16 -18.36 -4.81 4.56
N LYS A 17 -18.59 -3.70 3.87
CA LYS A 17 -18.63 -3.67 2.40
C LYS A 17 -17.23 -3.68 1.83
N ILE A 18 -17.04 -4.34 0.70
CA ILE A 18 -15.80 -4.28 -0.07
C ILE A 18 -15.77 -2.98 -0.86
N TYR A 19 -14.66 -2.26 -0.75
CA TYR A 19 -14.27 -1.20 -1.67
C TYR A 19 -13.10 -1.71 -2.51
N LEU A 20 -13.35 -1.88 -3.82
CA LEU A 20 -12.30 -2.25 -4.75
C LEU A 20 -11.51 -1.00 -5.12
N TYR A 21 -10.27 -0.95 -4.64
CA TYR A 21 -9.31 0.06 -5.03
C TYR A 21 -8.72 -0.34 -6.39
N GLU A 22 -9.18 0.31 -7.43
CA GLU A 22 -8.65 0.16 -8.78
C GLU A 22 -7.75 1.35 -9.07
N LYS A 23 -6.52 1.05 -9.48
CA LYS A 23 -5.65 2.10 -10.02
C LYS A 23 -6.33 2.65 -11.26
N GLN A 24 -6.44 3.98 -11.33
CA GLN A 24 -6.89 4.59 -12.58
C GLN A 24 -5.86 4.22 -13.65
N GLU A 25 -6.24 3.30 -14.54
CA GLU A 25 -5.39 2.93 -15.66
C GLU A 25 -5.30 4.13 -16.60
N TYR A 26 -4.11 4.62 -16.77
CA TYR A 26 -3.81 5.55 -17.85
C TYR A 26 -3.56 4.76 -19.12
N VAL A 27 -4.31 5.06 -20.18
CA VAL A 27 -4.03 4.48 -21.49
C VAL A 27 -2.77 5.16 -22.04
N LEU A 28 -1.66 4.43 -21.94
CA LEU A 28 -0.38 4.91 -22.44
C LEU A 28 -0.39 4.89 -23.96
N GLU A 29 -0.41 6.06 -24.57
CA GLU A 29 -0.30 6.22 -26.01
C GLU A 29 1.02 6.91 -26.37
N GLN A 30 1.74 6.35 -27.33
CA GLN A 30 2.90 6.99 -27.91
C GLN A 30 2.42 8.10 -28.88
N LYS A 31 2.76 9.34 -28.57
CA LYS A 31 2.35 10.52 -29.37
C LYS A 31 3.58 11.32 -29.78
N GLN A 32 3.66 11.67 -31.06
CA GLN A 32 4.69 12.56 -31.56
C GLN A 32 4.47 13.98 -31.02
N VAL A 33 5.55 14.64 -30.59
CA VAL A 33 5.54 16.03 -30.10
C VAL A 33 6.23 16.93 -31.12
N ALA A 34 5.70 18.11 -31.32
CA ALA A 34 6.27 19.09 -32.27
C ALA A 34 7.51 19.77 -31.71
N ASP A 35 7.56 20.01 -30.41
CA ASP A 35 8.63 20.67 -29.67
C ASP A 35 9.13 19.82 -28.54
N ALA A 36 10.29 19.20 -28.73
CA ALA A 36 10.88 18.30 -27.73
C ALA A 36 11.36 19.04 -26.47
N GLU A 37 11.82 20.30 -26.61
CA GLU A 37 12.27 21.07 -25.44
C GLU A 37 11.10 21.54 -24.57
N ALA A 38 9.97 21.89 -25.19
CA ALA A 38 8.74 22.18 -24.44
C ALA A 38 8.25 20.93 -23.69
N GLU A 39 8.40 19.73 -24.30
CA GLU A 39 8.03 18.46 -23.67
C GLU A 39 8.97 18.08 -22.52
N VAL A 40 10.28 18.30 -22.66
CA VAL A 40 11.25 18.16 -21.57
C VAL A 40 10.89 19.10 -20.41
N ALA A 41 10.60 20.36 -20.69
CA ALA A 41 10.18 21.31 -19.65
C ALA A 41 8.89 20.86 -18.93
N ARG A 42 7.93 20.23 -19.66
CA ARG A 42 6.71 19.64 -19.08
C ARG A 42 7.03 18.47 -18.16
N PHE A 43 7.96 17.61 -18.57
CA PHE A 43 8.45 16.50 -17.74
C PHE A 43 9.13 17.03 -16.46
N GLU A 44 10.04 18.01 -16.58
CA GLU A 44 10.72 18.59 -15.43
C GLU A 44 9.74 19.22 -14.42
N ALA A 45 8.74 19.94 -14.90
CA ALA A 45 7.69 20.50 -14.04
C ALA A 45 6.87 19.41 -13.33
N ALA A 46 6.59 18.30 -14.01
CA ALA A 46 5.90 17.16 -13.41
C ALA A 46 6.79 16.45 -12.37
N LYS A 47 8.10 16.31 -12.62
CA LYS A 47 9.09 15.80 -11.68
C LYS A 47 9.12 16.63 -10.39
N GLU A 48 9.21 17.96 -10.50
CA GLU A 48 9.20 18.85 -9.33
C GLU A 48 7.91 18.73 -8.54
N THR A 49 6.77 18.62 -9.23
CA THR A 49 5.47 18.35 -8.56
C THR A 49 5.47 17.02 -7.84
N ALA A 50 6.06 15.97 -8.44
CA ALA A 50 6.17 14.65 -7.83
C ALA A 50 7.05 14.68 -6.57
N ILE A 51 8.17 15.41 -6.60
CA ILE A 51 9.05 15.61 -5.44
C ILE A 51 8.27 16.29 -4.30
N GLY A 52 7.54 17.38 -4.60
CA GLY A 52 6.69 18.04 -3.59
C GLY A 52 5.64 17.12 -2.96
N GLN A 53 4.99 16.27 -3.78
CA GLN A 53 4.06 15.26 -3.25
C GLN A 53 4.76 14.21 -2.38
N LEU A 54 5.99 13.83 -2.69
CA LEU A 54 6.78 12.90 -1.86
C LEU A 54 7.21 13.53 -0.53
N ASP A 55 7.47 14.84 -0.50
CA ASP A 55 7.70 15.57 0.73
C ASP A 55 6.46 15.55 1.64
N ASP A 56 5.27 15.81 1.09
CA ASP A 56 4.01 15.74 1.83
C ASP A 56 3.76 14.31 2.38
N LEU A 57 4.08 13.28 1.60
CA LEU A 57 3.97 11.87 2.03
C LEU A 57 4.99 11.53 3.11
N TYR A 58 6.21 12.04 3.02
CA TYR A 58 7.24 11.88 4.04
C TYR A 58 6.76 12.43 5.39
N GLU A 59 6.30 13.69 5.43
CA GLU A 59 5.80 14.33 6.64
C GLU A 59 4.61 13.56 7.24
N LYS A 60 3.68 13.11 6.41
CA LYS A 60 2.55 12.29 6.84
C LYS A 60 2.99 10.95 7.42
N ALA A 61 3.89 10.24 6.74
CA ALA A 61 4.43 8.97 7.21
C ALA A 61 5.22 9.13 8.51
N LEU A 62 6.02 10.18 8.62
CA LEU A 62 6.78 10.51 9.83
C LEU A 62 5.85 10.70 11.04
N ALA A 63 4.76 11.44 10.86
CA ALA A 63 3.79 11.70 11.91
C ALA A 63 3.00 10.45 12.33
N GLU A 64 2.67 9.56 11.38
CA GLU A 64 1.76 8.42 11.60
C GLU A 64 2.47 7.11 11.93
N ALA A 65 3.64 6.86 11.33
CA ALA A 65 4.32 5.57 11.37
C ALA A 65 5.79 5.65 11.80
N GLY A 66 6.36 6.86 11.90
CA GLY A 66 7.72 7.11 12.33
C GLY A 66 8.75 7.15 11.19
N GLU A 67 10.00 7.45 11.57
CA GLU A 67 11.09 7.78 10.65
C GLU A 67 11.45 6.63 9.67
N GLU A 68 11.50 5.39 10.19
CA GLU A 68 11.82 4.21 9.37
C GLU A 68 10.89 4.06 8.17
N GLN A 69 9.58 4.27 8.36
CA GLN A 69 8.58 4.19 7.29
C GLN A 69 8.58 5.43 6.38
N ALA A 70 8.96 6.58 6.92
CA ALA A 70 9.06 7.83 6.14
C ALA A 70 10.26 7.83 5.19
N MET A 71 11.38 7.19 5.56
CA MET A 71 12.62 7.16 4.77
C MET A 71 12.44 6.63 3.34
N ILE A 72 11.42 5.83 3.08
CA ILE A 72 11.16 5.33 1.70
C ILE A 72 10.88 6.49 0.74
N PHE A 73 10.24 7.57 1.21
CA PHE A 73 9.94 8.72 0.37
C PHE A 73 11.17 9.57 0.06
N ASP A 74 12.15 9.63 0.97
CA ASP A 74 13.46 10.21 0.66
C ASP A 74 14.20 9.41 -0.40
N VAL A 75 14.17 8.09 -0.31
CA VAL A 75 14.74 7.22 -1.36
C VAL A 75 14.04 7.44 -2.69
N HIS A 76 12.71 7.56 -2.71
CA HIS A 76 11.95 7.86 -3.93
C HIS A 76 12.35 9.21 -4.54
N LYS A 77 12.56 10.25 -3.72
CA LYS A 77 13.06 11.55 -4.21
C LYS A 77 14.45 11.43 -4.82
N MET A 78 15.37 10.72 -4.15
CA MET A 78 16.72 10.47 -4.68
C MET A 78 16.67 9.72 -6.01
N MET A 79 15.78 8.74 -6.18
CA MET A 79 15.61 8.02 -7.44
C MET A 79 15.01 8.87 -8.54
N LEU A 80 14.09 9.80 -8.21
CA LEU A 80 13.52 10.76 -9.17
C LEU A 80 14.52 11.82 -9.61
N ASP A 81 15.52 12.12 -8.79
CA ASP A 81 16.56 13.12 -9.09
C ASP A 81 17.88 12.45 -9.54
N ASP A 82 17.84 11.15 -9.82
CA ASP A 82 18.98 10.40 -10.34
C ASP A 82 19.32 10.84 -11.77
N GLY A 83 20.60 11.21 -11.98
CA GLY A 83 21.06 11.74 -13.25
C GLY A 83 20.89 10.80 -14.43
N ASP A 84 21.18 9.48 -14.23
CA ASP A 84 21.05 8.49 -15.29
C ASP A 84 19.60 8.29 -15.69
N TYR A 85 18.66 8.31 -14.71
CA TYR A 85 17.23 8.21 -14.97
C TYR A 85 16.71 9.44 -15.73
N LEU A 86 17.10 10.64 -15.32
CA LEU A 86 16.70 11.89 -15.95
C LEU A 86 17.27 12.03 -17.37
N ASP A 87 18.55 11.74 -17.55
CA ASP A 87 19.24 11.82 -18.85
C ASP A 87 18.64 10.81 -19.85
N ALA A 88 18.26 9.60 -19.38
CA ALA A 88 17.60 8.61 -20.22
C ALA A 88 16.26 9.13 -20.73
N ILE A 89 15.39 9.66 -19.86
CA ILE A 89 14.07 10.20 -20.25
C ILE A 89 14.20 11.39 -21.18
N THR A 90 14.99 12.39 -20.79
CA THR A 90 15.13 13.62 -21.57
C THR A 90 15.84 13.40 -22.91
N GLY A 91 16.81 12.47 -22.92
CA GLY A 91 17.49 12.03 -24.14
C GLY A 91 16.52 11.36 -25.14
N LEU A 92 15.66 10.48 -24.65
CA LEU A 92 14.65 9.81 -25.49
C LEU A 92 13.59 10.80 -26.02
N ILE A 93 13.08 11.71 -25.17
CA ILE A 93 12.15 12.78 -25.60
C ILE A 93 12.77 13.60 -26.76
N ARG A 94 14.04 13.97 -26.63
CA ARG A 94 14.74 14.77 -27.67
C ARG A 94 14.99 13.98 -28.95
N SER A 95 15.42 12.73 -28.84
CA SER A 95 15.80 11.91 -29.99
C SER A 95 14.60 11.38 -30.77
N GLU A 96 13.56 10.92 -30.06
CA GLU A 96 12.40 10.28 -30.68
C GLU A 96 11.22 11.22 -30.88
N LYS A 97 11.25 12.41 -30.22
CA LYS A 97 10.18 13.41 -30.25
C LYS A 97 8.83 12.83 -29.85
N VAL A 98 8.82 12.07 -28.76
CA VAL A 98 7.65 11.40 -28.20
C VAL A 98 7.27 12.03 -26.87
N ASN A 99 6.01 11.91 -26.50
CA ASN A 99 5.45 12.50 -25.27
C ASN A 99 6.10 11.92 -23.99
N ALA A 100 6.21 12.76 -23.00
CA ALA A 100 6.91 12.46 -21.75
C ALA A 100 6.31 11.27 -21.00
N GLU A 101 4.96 11.08 -21.00
CA GLU A 101 4.32 9.94 -20.35
C GLU A 101 4.84 8.61 -20.89
N TYR A 102 5.03 8.53 -22.21
CA TYR A 102 5.52 7.32 -22.85
C TYR A 102 6.98 7.06 -22.51
N GLU A 103 7.83 8.08 -22.52
CA GLU A 103 9.26 7.92 -22.23
C GLU A 103 9.51 7.66 -20.73
N VAL A 104 8.76 8.29 -19.83
CA VAL A 104 8.82 7.97 -18.39
C VAL A 104 8.42 6.52 -18.13
N HIS A 105 7.38 6.03 -18.81
CA HIS A 105 6.97 4.62 -18.68
C HIS A 105 8.05 3.68 -19.21
N THR A 106 8.55 3.92 -20.43
CA THR A 106 9.54 3.07 -21.09
C THR A 106 10.83 2.99 -20.27
N THR A 107 11.35 4.14 -19.85
CA THR A 107 12.54 4.22 -19.00
C THR A 107 12.29 3.57 -17.64
N GLY A 108 11.15 3.85 -17.02
CA GLY A 108 10.77 3.25 -15.74
C GLY A 108 10.72 1.73 -15.78
N GLU A 109 10.13 1.13 -16.82
CA GLU A 109 10.12 -0.34 -16.99
C GLU A 109 11.53 -0.89 -17.25
N GLN A 110 12.40 -0.19 -17.98
CA GLN A 110 13.80 -0.60 -18.19
C GLN A 110 14.58 -0.59 -16.87
N PHE A 111 14.52 0.49 -16.11
CA PHE A 111 15.21 0.57 -14.81
C PHE A 111 14.65 -0.45 -13.81
N ALA A 112 13.33 -0.60 -13.75
CA ALA A 112 12.70 -1.62 -12.91
C ALA A 112 13.16 -3.05 -13.27
N ALA A 113 13.31 -3.35 -14.58
CA ALA A 113 13.81 -4.65 -15.03
C ALA A 113 15.28 -4.88 -14.62
N VAL A 114 16.13 -3.84 -14.64
CA VAL A 114 17.51 -3.91 -14.16
C VAL A 114 17.52 -4.30 -12.69
N PHE A 115 16.79 -3.60 -11.83
CA PHE A 115 16.71 -3.93 -10.40
C PHE A 115 16.13 -5.34 -10.17
N ALA A 116 15.09 -5.72 -10.90
CA ALA A 116 14.49 -7.05 -10.78
C ALA A 116 15.45 -8.20 -11.15
N SER A 117 16.47 -7.94 -12.01
CA SER A 117 17.45 -8.91 -12.43
C SER A 117 18.62 -9.10 -11.45
N MET A 118 18.75 -8.25 -10.44
CA MET A 118 19.82 -8.33 -9.44
C MET A 118 19.63 -9.54 -8.51
N ASP A 119 20.72 -10.10 -7.98
CA ASP A 119 20.63 -11.24 -7.06
C ASP A 119 20.25 -10.83 -5.64
N ASP A 120 20.51 -9.59 -5.25
CA ASP A 120 20.21 -9.04 -3.92
C ASP A 120 18.71 -8.74 -3.77
N GLU A 121 18.07 -9.35 -2.78
CA GLU A 121 16.62 -9.20 -2.54
C GLU A 121 16.20 -7.75 -2.17
N TYR A 122 17.10 -7.00 -1.53
CA TYR A 122 16.86 -5.59 -1.21
C TYR A 122 16.83 -4.74 -2.49
N MET A 123 17.77 -4.99 -3.39
CA MET A 123 17.83 -4.31 -4.69
C MET A 123 16.66 -4.72 -5.59
N LYS A 124 16.26 -5.99 -5.60
CA LYS A 124 15.05 -6.43 -6.33
C LYS A 124 13.80 -5.68 -5.89
N ALA A 125 13.65 -5.40 -4.60
CA ALA A 125 12.51 -4.66 -4.09
C ALA A 125 12.43 -3.24 -4.70
N ARG A 126 13.56 -2.63 -5.07
CA ARG A 126 13.62 -1.30 -5.71
C ARG A 126 12.94 -1.26 -7.08
N SER A 127 12.76 -2.41 -7.73
CA SER A 127 11.96 -2.48 -8.96
C SER A 127 10.54 -1.92 -8.78
N ALA A 128 9.91 -2.21 -7.64
CA ALA A 128 8.58 -1.69 -7.33
C ALA A 128 8.61 -0.17 -7.06
N ASP A 129 9.68 0.32 -6.43
CA ASP A 129 9.85 1.74 -6.13
C ASP A 129 10.01 2.56 -7.43
N VAL A 130 10.81 2.09 -8.39
CA VAL A 130 10.93 2.73 -9.73
C VAL A 130 9.57 2.83 -10.41
N LYS A 131 8.76 1.78 -10.34
CA LYS A 131 7.41 1.78 -10.92
C LYS A 131 6.47 2.76 -10.21
N ASP A 132 6.59 2.90 -8.90
CA ASP A 132 5.78 3.85 -8.13
C ASP A 132 6.11 5.30 -8.50
N ILE A 133 7.40 5.67 -8.53
CA ILE A 133 7.82 7.03 -8.89
C ILE A 133 7.51 7.37 -10.36
N SER A 134 7.76 6.45 -11.29
CA SER A 134 7.43 6.63 -12.72
C SER A 134 5.92 6.80 -12.91
N GLY A 135 5.11 5.94 -12.27
CA GLY A 135 3.67 6.03 -12.30
C GLY A 135 3.12 7.34 -11.70
N ARG A 136 3.78 7.87 -10.66
CA ARG A 136 3.45 9.18 -10.08
C ARG A 136 3.66 10.31 -11.10
N VAL A 137 4.82 10.38 -11.74
CA VAL A 137 5.13 11.38 -12.76
C VAL A 137 4.14 11.28 -13.94
N ILE A 138 3.82 10.06 -14.40
CA ILE A 138 2.83 9.83 -15.47
C ILE A 138 1.45 10.36 -15.07
N ARG A 139 0.97 10.10 -13.85
CA ARG A 139 -0.33 10.63 -13.39
C ARG A 139 -0.37 12.16 -13.37
N ILE A 140 0.72 12.79 -12.93
CA ILE A 140 0.84 14.26 -12.94
C ILE A 140 0.80 14.79 -14.38
N LEU A 141 1.58 14.22 -15.29
CA LEU A 141 1.60 14.58 -16.71
C LEU A 141 0.22 14.42 -17.35
N ALA A 142 -0.51 13.37 -16.97
CA ALA A 142 -1.85 13.10 -17.47
C ALA A 142 -2.96 13.91 -16.79
N GLY A 143 -2.63 14.73 -15.76
CA GLY A 143 -3.63 15.47 -14.98
C GLY A 143 -4.57 14.58 -14.15
N ILE A 144 -4.13 13.36 -13.80
CA ILE A 144 -4.89 12.41 -13.00
C ILE A 144 -4.53 12.63 -11.53
N GLY A 145 -5.54 12.89 -10.70
CA GLY A 145 -5.35 13.05 -9.25
C GLY A 145 -4.98 11.74 -8.55
N ASP A 146 -4.41 11.86 -7.36
CA ASP A 146 -4.19 10.70 -6.48
C ASP A 146 -5.56 10.09 -6.09
N GLY A 147 -5.75 8.80 -6.37
CA GLY A 147 -7.00 8.09 -6.09
C GLY A 147 -7.27 8.05 -4.58
N SER A 148 -8.20 8.87 -4.11
CA SER A 148 -8.71 8.79 -2.74
C SER A 148 -9.80 7.72 -2.63
N ILE A 149 -9.93 7.08 -1.46
CA ILE A 149 -11.07 6.19 -1.19
C ILE A 149 -12.34 7.04 -1.11
N ALA A 150 -13.17 6.96 -2.13
CA ALA A 150 -14.45 7.66 -2.20
C ALA A 150 -15.57 6.93 -1.40
N SER A 151 -15.28 6.48 -0.18
CA SER A 151 -16.28 5.87 0.70
C SER A 151 -16.52 6.76 1.91
N GLU A 152 -17.79 7.00 2.24
CA GLU A 152 -18.16 7.69 3.47
C GLU A 152 -18.18 6.74 4.67
N GLU A 153 -18.45 5.46 4.45
CA GLU A 153 -18.48 4.41 5.48
C GLU A 153 -17.15 3.65 5.54
N PRO A 154 -16.76 3.10 6.71
CA PRO A 154 -15.63 2.20 6.82
C PRO A 154 -15.81 0.94 5.97
N VAL A 155 -14.75 0.55 5.24
CA VAL A 155 -14.79 -0.51 4.23
C VAL A 155 -13.69 -1.55 4.43
N ILE A 156 -13.88 -2.72 3.84
CA ILE A 156 -12.83 -3.70 3.57
C ILE A 156 -12.17 -3.28 2.26
N LEU A 157 -10.93 -2.80 2.32
CA LEU A 157 -10.19 -2.38 1.15
C LEU A 157 -9.62 -3.58 0.41
N LEU A 158 -10.04 -3.75 -0.83
CA LEU A 158 -9.55 -4.76 -1.74
C LEU A 158 -8.72 -4.11 -2.84
N ALA A 159 -7.49 -4.59 -3.05
CA ALA A 159 -6.60 -4.11 -4.10
C ALA A 159 -5.86 -5.28 -4.77
N ASP A 160 -5.22 -5.04 -5.90
CA ASP A 160 -4.27 -6.01 -6.45
C ASP A 160 -2.99 -6.02 -5.62
N ASP A 161 -2.41 -4.88 -5.35
CA ASP A 161 -1.36 -4.57 -4.39
C ASP A 161 -1.35 -3.05 -4.14
N LEU A 162 -0.74 -2.62 -3.03
CA LEU A 162 -0.63 -1.20 -2.69
C LEU A 162 0.84 -0.79 -2.62
N THR A 163 1.16 0.34 -3.25
CA THR A 163 2.48 0.97 -3.15
C THR A 163 2.64 1.72 -1.82
N PRO A 164 3.87 2.09 -1.41
CA PRO A 164 4.09 2.94 -0.24
C PRO A 164 3.28 4.23 -0.29
N SER A 165 3.30 4.91 -1.42
CA SER A 165 2.58 6.16 -1.64
C SER A 165 1.07 6.01 -1.48
N GLU A 166 0.49 4.95 -2.04
CA GLU A 166 -0.94 4.64 -1.89
C GLU A 166 -1.29 4.35 -0.43
N THR A 167 -0.46 3.57 0.28
CA THR A 167 -0.73 3.19 1.68
C THR A 167 -0.74 4.38 2.63
N VAL A 168 0.13 5.37 2.42
CA VAL A 168 0.19 6.59 3.24
C VAL A 168 -0.94 7.56 2.87
N SER A 169 -1.38 7.58 1.62
CA SER A 169 -2.49 8.44 1.16
C SER A 169 -3.86 8.00 1.70
N LEU A 170 -4.01 6.74 2.13
CA LEU A 170 -5.28 6.21 2.63
C LEU A 170 -5.76 6.90 3.92
N ASP A 171 -7.08 7.14 4.01
CA ASP A 171 -7.73 7.50 5.27
C ASP A 171 -7.93 6.24 6.13
N LYS A 172 -7.04 6.05 7.09
CA LYS A 172 -6.99 4.88 7.96
C LYS A 172 -8.25 4.69 8.80
N SER A 173 -8.97 5.77 9.09
CA SER A 173 -10.21 5.72 9.88
C SER A 173 -11.36 5.02 9.13
N LYS A 174 -11.24 4.95 7.81
CA LYS A 174 -12.24 4.34 6.92
C LYS A 174 -11.90 2.91 6.49
N ILE A 175 -10.85 2.30 7.04
CA ILE A 175 -10.42 0.96 6.65
C ILE A 175 -10.66 -0.03 7.79
N LEU A 176 -11.50 -1.02 7.54
CA LEU A 176 -11.78 -2.11 8.46
C LEU A 176 -10.78 -3.25 8.34
N ALA A 177 -10.28 -3.50 7.14
CA ALA A 177 -9.32 -4.54 6.82
C ALA A 177 -8.75 -4.37 5.41
N PHE A 178 -7.61 -5.02 5.15
CA PHE A 178 -7.02 -5.12 3.81
C PHE A 178 -7.14 -6.52 3.23
N VAL A 179 -7.42 -6.60 1.93
CA VAL A 179 -7.32 -7.83 1.15
C VAL A 179 -6.61 -7.53 -0.16
N THR A 180 -5.51 -8.22 -0.45
CA THR A 180 -4.82 -8.07 -1.74
C THR A 180 -4.79 -9.37 -2.52
N ARG A 181 -4.90 -9.27 -3.86
CA ARG A 181 -4.75 -10.41 -4.77
C ARG A 181 -3.31 -10.87 -4.86
N ASN A 182 -2.39 -9.94 -4.79
CA ASN A 182 -0.94 -10.18 -4.82
C ASN A 182 -0.31 -9.81 -3.47
N GLY A 183 1.01 -9.84 -3.41
CA GLY A 183 1.76 -9.45 -2.23
C GLY A 183 2.18 -10.62 -1.35
N SER A 184 2.98 -10.29 -0.35
CA SER A 184 3.55 -11.21 0.63
C SER A 184 3.34 -10.71 2.05
N ALA A 185 3.75 -11.50 3.03
CA ALA A 185 3.75 -11.08 4.43
C ALA A 185 4.65 -9.87 4.72
N ASN A 186 5.55 -9.53 3.80
CA ASN A 186 6.47 -8.39 3.89
C ASN A 186 6.12 -7.26 2.91
N SER A 187 4.98 -7.32 2.22
CA SER A 187 4.52 -6.23 1.33
C SER A 187 4.17 -4.97 2.14
N HIS A 188 4.15 -3.81 1.49
CA HIS A 188 3.79 -2.54 2.11
C HIS A 188 2.39 -2.60 2.73
N THR A 189 1.42 -3.23 2.06
CA THR A 189 0.08 -3.48 2.62
C THR A 189 0.14 -4.28 3.92
N ALA A 190 1.01 -5.29 3.99
CA ALA A 190 1.18 -6.12 5.18
C ALA A 190 1.78 -5.34 6.35
N ILE A 191 2.78 -4.50 6.07
CA ILE A 191 3.40 -3.60 7.06
C ILE A 191 2.36 -2.60 7.58
N LEU A 192 1.62 -1.96 6.69
CA LEU A 192 0.57 -1.01 7.06
C LEU A 192 -0.52 -1.66 7.94
N ALA A 193 -1.00 -2.85 7.56
CA ALA A 193 -2.02 -3.57 8.34
C ALA A 193 -1.55 -3.85 9.78
N ARG A 194 -0.25 -4.22 9.95
CA ARG A 194 0.34 -4.42 11.28
C ARG A 194 0.43 -3.11 12.07
N SER A 195 0.85 -2.02 11.45
CA SER A 195 0.94 -0.71 12.11
C SER A 195 -0.42 -0.19 12.56
N MET A 196 -1.46 -0.43 11.74
CA MET A 196 -2.85 -0.08 12.06
C MET A 196 -3.54 -1.08 12.99
N ASN A 197 -2.94 -2.24 13.24
CA ASN A 197 -3.54 -3.34 14.00
C ASN A 197 -4.91 -3.78 13.46
N ILE A 198 -5.07 -3.86 12.15
CA ILE A 198 -6.29 -4.31 11.49
C ILE A 198 -6.08 -5.61 10.71
N PRO A 199 -7.12 -6.46 10.56
CA PRO A 199 -7.00 -7.72 9.84
C PRO A 199 -6.55 -7.52 8.40
N ALA A 200 -5.66 -8.40 7.90
CA ALA A 200 -5.25 -8.37 6.51
C ALA A 200 -4.98 -9.75 5.94
N LEU A 201 -5.39 -9.92 4.69
CA LEU A 201 -5.12 -11.10 3.86
C LEU A 201 -4.36 -10.67 2.61
N VAL A 202 -3.32 -11.41 2.25
CA VAL A 202 -2.59 -11.21 0.99
C VAL A 202 -2.65 -12.49 0.14
N SER A 203 -2.34 -12.37 -1.15
CA SER A 203 -2.42 -13.47 -2.11
C SER A 203 -3.79 -14.17 -2.09
N ALA A 204 -4.88 -13.41 -2.01
CA ALA A 204 -6.22 -13.94 -1.93
C ALA A 204 -6.82 -14.17 -3.33
N ALA A 205 -7.35 -15.38 -3.57
CA ALA A 205 -8.01 -15.73 -4.82
C ALA A 205 -9.42 -15.13 -4.88
N ILE A 206 -9.55 -13.87 -5.31
CA ILE A 206 -10.79 -13.10 -5.27
C ILE A 206 -11.42 -13.04 -6.67
N PRO A 207 -12.70 -13.38 -6.83
CA PRO A 207 -13.40 -13.27 -8.10
C PRO A 207 -13.58 -11.80 -8.54
N LYS A 208 -13.90 -11.60 -9.81
CA LYS A 208 -14.28 -10.27 -10.33
C LYS A 208 -15.67 -9.87 -9.84
N GLY A 209 -15.98 -8.57 -9.86
CA GLY A 209 -17.33 -8.06 -9.57
C GLY A 209 -17.73 -8.13 -8.09
N VAL A 210 -16.78 -7.95 -7.18
CA VAL A 210 -17.02 -7.99 -5.72
C VAL A 210 -17.16 -6.60 -5.08
N ASN A 211 -16.93 -5.53 -5.84
CA ASN A 211 -17.06 -4.17 -5.33
C ASN A 211 -18.47 -3.91 -4.78
N GLY A 212 -18.55 -3.29 -3.60
CA GLY A 212 -19.82 -3.01 -2.91
C GLY A 212 -20.47 -4.21 -2.22
N LYS A 213 -19.99 -5.44 -2.41
CA LYS A 213 -20.50 -6.63 -1.74
C LYS A 213 -20.18 -6.62 -0.26
N TYR A 214 -21.08 -7.19 0.53
CA TYR A 214 -20.84 -7.39 1.96
C TYR A 214 -19.93 -8.59 2.18
N ALA A 215 -18.97 -8.47 3.08
CA ALA A 215 -17.99 -9.50 3.29
C ALA A 215 -17.53 -9.61 4.75
N ILE A 216 -16.96 -10.77 5.08
CA ILE A 216 -16.32 -11.06 6.35
C ILE A 216 -14.88 -11.47 6.07
N ILE A 217 -13.94 -10.85 6.77
CA ILE A 217 -12.54 -11.33 6.85
C ILE A 217 -12.37 -12.07 8.16
N ASP A 218 -11.90 -13.31 8.07
CA ASP A 218 -11.41 -14.10 9.21
C ASP A 218 -9.89 -14.28 9.06
N GLY A 219 -9.13 -13.38 9.67
CA GLY A 219 -7.68 -13.44 9.70
C GLY A 219 -7.10 -14.56 10.54
N PHE A 220 -7.90 -15.23 11.39
CA PHE A 220 -7.47 -16.44 12.12
C PHE A 220 -7.43 -17.65 11.20
N LYS A 221 -8.38 -17.74 10.27
CA LYS A 221 -8.50 -18.84 9.29
C LYS A 221 -7.84 -18.51 7.94
N GLY A 222 -7.52 -17.23 7.66
CA GLY A 222 -7.00 -16.79 6.37
C GLY A 222 -8.06 -16.83 5.26
N ILE A 223 -9.32 -16.47 5.56
CA ILE A 223 -10.42 -16.53 4.61
C ILE A 223 -11.17 -15.20 4.49
N LEU A 224 -11.67 -14.95 3.28
CA LEU A 224 -12.63 -13.92 2.96
C LEU A 224 -13.95 -14.61 2.57
N ILE A 225 -15.05 -14.27 3.23
CA ILE A 225 -16.40 -14.76 2.93
C ILE A 225 -17.17 -13.64 2.25
N LEU A 226 -17.59 -13.87 1.01
CA LEU A 226 -18.37 -12.93 0.19
C LEU A 226 -19.85 -13.28 0.28
N ASP A 227 -20.70 -12.26 0.39
CA ASP A 227 -22.16 -12.38 0.48
C ASP A 227 -22.55 -13.46 1.52
N PRO A 228 -22.16 -13.28 2.81
CA PRO A 228 -22.47 -14.26 3.86
C PRO A 228 -23.97 -14.39 4.07
N GLU A 229 -24.42 -15.61 4.35
CA GLU A 229 -25.78 -15.88 4.81
C GLU A 229 -25.99 -15.30 6.21
N GLU A 230 -27.23 -14.97 6.55
CA GLU A 230 -27.57 -14.27 7.80
C GLU A 230 -27.10 -15.03 9.06
N GLU A 231 -27.15 -16.36 9.04
CA GLU A 231 -26.68 -17.18 10.16
C GLU A 231 -25.15 -17.05 10.35
N ILE A 232 -24.41 -17.11 9.25
CA ILE A 232 -22.95 -16.94 9.26
C ILE A 232 -22.57 -15.53 9.72
N LEU A 233 -23.30 -14.53 9.23
CA LEU A 233 -23.06 -13.13 9.64
C LEU A 233 -23.22 -12.98 11.16
N LYS A 234 -24.32 -13.47 11.74
CA LYS A 234 -24.58 -13.42 13.19
C LYS A 234 -23.50 -14.17 14.00
N GLU A 235 -23.05 -15.31 13.49
CA GLU A 235 -21.96 -16.07 14.13
C GLU A 235 -20.66 -15.22 14.18
N TYR A 236 -20.30 -14.58 13.07
CA TYR A 236 -19.09 -13.80 12.99
C TYR A 236 -19.18 -12.45 13.72
N GLU A 237 -20.34 -11.82 13.79
CA GLU A 237 -20.57 -10.65 14.65
C GLU A 237 -20.31 -10.99 16.13
N LYS A 238 -20.79 -12.15 16.58
CA LYS A 238 -20.54 -12.61 17.94
C LYS A 238 -19.05 -12.90 18.18
N LYS A 239 -18.36 -13.50 17.21
CA LYS A 239 -16.90 -13.73 17.28
C LYS A 239 -16.13 -12.42 17.34
N GLN A 240 -16.49 -11.45 16.51
CA GLN A 240 -15.86 -10.11 16.48
C GLN A 240 -16.05 -9.39 17.82
N GLN A 241 -17.26 -9.43 18.39
CA GLN A 241 -17.51 -8.83 19.71
C GLN A 241 -16.70 -9.49 20.81
N ASN A 242 -16.56 -10.82 20.78
CA ASN A 242 -15.76 -11.55 21.76
C ASN A 242 -14.27 -11.20 21.63
N GLU A 243 -13.76 -11.07 20.40
CA GLU A 243 -12.37 -10.67 20.17
C GLU A 243 -12.12 -9.23 20.62
N LYS A 244 -13.05 -8.31 20.35
CA LYS A 244 -12.97 -6.93 20.84
C LYS A 244 -12.92 -6.87 22.37
N LYS A 245 -13.79 -7.62 23.06
CA LYS A 245 -13.77 -7.71 24.54
C LYS A 245 -12.44 -8.27 25.06
N ARG A 246 -11.89 -9.26 24.36
CA ARG A 246 -10.58 -9.83 24.70
C ARG A 246 -9.45 -8.81 24.56
N GLN A 247 -9.45 -8.05 23.46
CA GLN A 247 -8.47 -6.98 23.24
C GLN A 247 -8.60 -5.86 24.28
N GLU A 248 -9.82 -5.44 24.61
CA GLU A 248 -10.09 -4.46 25.67
C GLU A 248 -9.56 -4.94 27.05
N LEU A 249 -9.79 -6.23 27.36
CA LEU A 249 -9.25 -6.83 28.60
C LEU A 249 -7.72 -6.83 28.62
N LEU A 250 -7.07 -7.16 27.50
CA LEU A 250 -5.61 -7.11 27.38
C LEU A 250 -5.07 -5.69 27.55
N GLN A 251 -5.76 -4.68 26.98
CA GLN A 251 -5.40 -3.27 27.16
C GLN A 251 -5.47 -2.84 28.63
N GLN A 252 -6.45 -3.32 29.39
CA GLN A 252 -6.57 -3.06 30.83
C GLN A 252 -5.43 -3.66 31.65
N LEU A 253 -4.71 -4.65 31.11
CA LEU A 253 -3.54 -5.25 31.75
C LEU A 253 -2.26 -4.44 31.52
N LYS A 254 -2.26 -3.53 30.56
CA LYS A 254 -1.10 -2.66 30.25
C LYS A 254 -0.72 -1.83 31.47
N GLY A 255 0.56 -1.89 31.86
CA GLY A 255 1.08 -1.16 33.01
C GLY A 255 0.81 -1.82 34.39
N LYS A 256 0.12 -2.96 34.44
CA LYS A 256 -0.03 -3.72 35.68
C LYS A 256 1.23 -4.54 35.97
N PRO A 257 1.59 -4.74 37.26
CA PRO A 257 2.72 -5.59 37.61
C PRO A 257 2.48 -7.03 37.17
N THR A 258 3.51 -7.65 36.62
CA THR A 258 3.48 -9.04 36.13
C THR A 258 3.78 -10.01 37.28
N VAL A 259 2.81 -10.17 38.19
CA VAL A 259 2.94 -11.00 39.37
C VAL A 259 1.95 -12.17 39.30
N THR A 260 2.43 -13.39 39.55
CA THR A 260 1.59 -14.59 39.63
C THR A 260 0.70 -14.58 40.90
N LYS A 261 -0.31 -15.44 40.97
CA LYS A 261 -1.21 -15.51 42.13
C LYS A 261 -0.51 -15.85 43.45
N ASP A 262 0.62 -16.55 43.39
CA ASP A 262 1.50 -16.86 44.50
C ASP A 262 2.56 -15.80 44.82
N GLY A 263 2.47 -14.61 44.17
CA GLY A 263 3.30 -13.45 44.45
C GLY A 263 4.67 -13.42 43.77
N LYS A 264 4.91 -14.35 42.82
CA LYS A 264 6.18 -14.37 42.07
C LYS A 264 6.15 -13.35 40.93
N GLU A 265 7.11 -12.45 40.87
CA GLU A 265 7.29 -11.51 39.76
C GLU A 265 7.84 -12.20 38.52
N ILE A 266 7.18 -12.04 37.36
CA ILE A 266 7.60 -12.55 36.06
C ILE A 266 8.10 -11.39 35.21
N LYS A 267 9.37 -11.40 34.84
CA LYS A 267 9.95 -10.41 33.92
C LYS A 267 9.50 -10.73 32.50
N LEU A 268 8.83 -9.79 31.86
CA LEU A 268 8.47 -9.87 30.43
C LEU A 268 9.52 -9.12 29.61
N TYR A 269 10.04 -9.78 28.59
CA TYR A 269 10.99 -9.20 27.64
C TYR A 269 10.35 -9.19 26.26
N ALA A 270 10.62 -8.13 25.50
CA ALA A 270 10.25 -8.02 24.10
C ALA A 270 11.50 -7.76 23.26
N ASN A 271 11.57 -8.36 22.09
CA ASN A 271 12.56 -8.00 21.09
C ASN A 271 12.09 -6.70 20.43
N ILE A 272 12.89 -5.66 20.55
CA ILE A 272 12.68 -4.37 19.91
C ILE A 272 13.85 -4.15 18.95
N GLY A 273 13.54 -3.73 17.71
CA GLY A 273 14.56 -3.49 16.69
C GLY A 273 15.44 -2.29 17.02
N GLU A 274 14.86 -1.22 17.59
CA GLU A 274 15.58 -0.03 18.05
C GLU A 274 14.98 0.50 19.36
N VAL A 275 15.86 1.09 20.18
CA VAL A 275 15.48 1.88 21.37
C VAL A 275 15.61 3.34 20.96
N LYS A 276 14.49 4.04 20.87
CA LYS A 276 14.51 5.52 20.77
C LYS A 276 14.62 6.12 22.14
#